data_ce571e53c99304cbdd11a57e81fac180
#
_entry.id   ce571e53c99304cbdd11a57e81fac180
#
_cell.length_a   1.000
_cell.length_b   1.000
_cell.length_c   1.000
_cell.angle_alpha   90.00
_cell.angle_beta   90.00
_cell.angle_gamma   90.00
#
_symmetry.space_group_name_H-M   'P 1'
#
loop_
_entity.id
_entity.type
_entity.pdbx_description
1 polymer ?
#
loop_
_entity_poly.entity_id
_entity_poly.type
_entity_poly.pdbx_seq_one_letter_code
_entity_poly.pdbx_strand_id
1 'polypeptide(L)'
;MKVLCLALLVVVSQSFTFMTPSTTIRPNTSLVLSAKKIGSKLAYVPCISLKNLPKPGKATSGVAGGLAICIAVDEGGSVYALGDKCPPVGQPLSFGKVSQGTIEDPVLGTKFNLKTGAVSGAWCPAGIGKLLGGLFDPAGVPTFSVKKQGANLMVQVDVNAKAAFEQNYWSGMLDAQGKANGKYY
;
A
#
# COMPACT_ATOMS: atom_id res chain seq x y z
N MET A 1 67.00 39.31 -71.30
CA MET A 1 67.64 38.03 -70.86
C MET A 1 66.99 37.65 -69.54
N LYS A 2 66.08 36.72 -69.58
CA LYS A 2 65.30 36.31 -68.46
C LYS A 2 65.77 34.96 -67.97
N VAL A 3 66.23 34.91 -66.70
CA VAL A 3 66.58 33.66 -66.00
C VAL A 3 65.36 33.15 -65.28
N LEU A 4 64.91 31.97 -65.65
CA LEU A 4 63.78 31.32 -65.11
C LEU A 4 64.23 30.48 -63.91
N CYS A 5 63.82 30.88 -62.70
CA CYS A 5 64.09 30.10 -61.48
C CYS A 5 62.95 29.14 -61.21
N LEU A 6 63.21 27.85 -61.43
CA LEU A 6 62.23 26.79 -61.12
C LEU A 6 62.36 26.36 -59.68
N ALA A 7 61.41 26.76 -58.86
CA ALA A 7 61.35 26.30 -57.49
C ALA A 7 60.58 25.00 -57.37
N LEU A 8 61.28 23.96 -56.97
CA LEU A 8 60.74 22.62 -56.77
C LEU A 8 60.03 22.55 -55.39
N LEU A 9 58.73 22.47 -55.43
CA LEU A 9 57.91 22.38 -54.26
C LEU A 9 57.77 20.88 -53.88
N VAL A 10 58.56 20.44 -52.90
CA VAL A 10 58.43 19.12 -52.31
C VAL A 10 57.26 19.12 -51.33
N VAL A 11 56.16 18.51 -51.70
CA VAL A 11 55.04 18.29 -50.81
C VAL A 11 55.32 17.02 -49.99
N VAL A 12 55.67 17.24 -48.74
CA VAL A 12 55.75 16.14 -47.77
C VAL A 12 54.35 15.87 -47.24
N SER A 13 53.73 14.82 -47.74
CA SER A 13 52.46 14.31 -47.18
C SER A 13 52.75 13.58 -45.86
N GLN A 14 52.53 14.25 -44.75
CA GLN A 14 52.52 13.56 -43.47
C GLN A 14 51.15 12.90 -43.28
N SER A 15 51.14 11.60 -43.37
CA SER A 15 49.96 10.78 -42.99
C SER A 15 49.79 10.81 -41.49
N PHE A 16 48.86 11.67 -41.03
CA PHE A 16 48.41 11.64 -39.65
C PHE A 16 47.51 10.43 -39.44
N THR A 17 48.09 9.37 -38.88
CA THR A 17 47.31 8.24 -38.39
C THR A 17 46.62 8.65 -37.09
N PHE A 18 45.30 8.94 -37.19
CA PHE A 18 44.45 9.07 -36.02
C PHE A 18 44.37 7.71 -35.31
N MET A 19 45.11 7.54 -34.22
CA MET A 19 44.90 6.48 -33.28
C MET A 19 43.59 6.80 -32.57
N THR A 20 42.48 6.17 -32.95
CA THR A 20 41.25 6.17 -32.18
C THR A 20 41.50 5.31 -30.94
N PRO A 21 41.35 5.83 -29.72
CA PRO A 21 41.35 4.99 -28.55
C PRO A 21 40.13 4.08 -28.64
N SER A 22 40.39 2.78 -28.79
CA SER A 22 39.37 1.75 -28.65
C SER A 22 38.89 1.73 -27.19
N THR A 23 37.97 2.64 -26.86
CA THR A 23 37.24 2.56 -25.60
C THR A 23 36.26 1.40 -25.73
N THR A 24 36.70 0.22 -25.33
CA THR A 24 35.82 -0.92 -25.08
C THR A 24 34.89 -0.49 -23.95
N ILE A 25 33.75 0.10 -24.30
CA ILE A 25 32.65 0.32 -23.36
C ILE A 25 32.18 -1.07 -22.98
N ARG A 26 32.66 -1.55 -21.84
CA ARG A 26 32.04 -2.73 -21.20
C ARG A 26 30.58 -2.35 -20.98
N PRO A 27 29.62 -3.17 -21.44
CA PRO A 27 28.23 -2.90 -21.13
C PRO A 27 28.15 -2.83 -19.61
N ASN A 28 27.73 -1.68 -19.11
CA ASN A 28 27.45 -1.47 -17.72
C ASN A 28 26.44 -2.54 -17.35
N THR A 29 26.91 -3.60 -16.68
CA THR A 29 26.04 -4.59 -16.08
C THR A 29 25.25 -3.79 -15.06
N SER A 30 24.09 -3.31 -15.45
CA SER A 30 23.15 -2.70 -14.53
C SER A 30 22.95 -3.73 -13.44
N LEU A 31 23.53 -3.48 -12.27
CA LEU A 31 23.17 -4.16 -11.05
C LEU A 31 21.68 -3.86 -10.86
N VAL A 32 20.83 -4.69 -11.45
CA VAL A 32 19.42 -4.74 -11.10
C VAL A 32 19.44 -5.28 -9.68
N LEU A 33 19.53 -4.36 -8.71
CA LEU A 33 19.25 -4.64 -7.32
C LEU A 33 17.79 -5.09 -7.29
N SER A 34 17.58 -6.39 -7.47
CA SER A 34 16.29 -7.01 -7.23
C SER A 34 15.99 -6.79 -5.75
N ALA A 35 15.25 -5.74 -5.46
CA ALA A 35 14.79 -5.47 -4.11
C ALA A 35 14.05 -6.71 -3.62
N LYS A 36 14.59 -7.38 -2.60
CA LYS A 36 13.96 -8.57 -2.03
C LYS A 36 12.56 -8.18 -1.59
N LYS A 37 11.54 -8.82 -2.19
CA LYS A 37 10.14 -8.57 -1.85
C LYS A 37 9.93 -8.83 -0.36
N ILE A 38 9.41 -7.84 0.36
CA ILE A 38 9.09 -7.96 1.78
C ILE A 38 7.92 -8.94 1.92
N GLY A 39 8.17 -10.06 2.59
CA GLY A 39 7.15 -11.07 2.85
C GLY A 39 6.21 -10.64 3.98
N SER A 40 4.98 -11.18 3.98
CA SER A 40 4.03 -11.02 5.07
C SER A 40 4.56 -11.65 6.37
N LYS A 41 4.43 -10.93 7.49
CA LYS A 41 4.81 -11.38 8.81
C LYS A 41 3.68 -11.11 9.81
N LEU A 42 2.88 -12.13 10.08
CA LEU A 42 1.80 -12.04 11.07
C LEU A 42 2.37 -12.07 12.49
N ALA A 43 2.01 -11.07 13.29
CA ALA A 43 2.38 -10.99 14.70
C ALA A 43 1.23 -10.38 15.52
N TYR A 44 1.14 -10.80 16.78
CA TYR A 44 0.25 -10.16 17.74
C TYR A 44 0.92 -8.91 18.29
N VAL A 45 0.30 -7.75 18.08
CA VAL A 45 0.77 -6.46 18.59
C VAL A 45 -0.29 -5.83 19.50
N PRO A 46 0.10 -5.04 20.51
CA PRO A 46 -0.85 -4.35 21.35
C PRO A 46 -1.61 -3.31 20.53
N CYS A 47 -2.93 -3.28 20.70
CA CYS A 47 -3.82 -2.34 20.01
C CYS A 47 -4.38 -1.29 20.96
N ILE A 48 -5.09 -1.76 22.01
CA ILE A 48 -5.65 -0.89 23.05
C ILE A 48 -5.47 -1.52 24.44
N SER A 49 -5.49 -0.70 25.49
CA SER A 49 -5.55 -1.20 26.86
C SER A 49 -6.93 -1.80 27.15
N LEU A 50 -6.98 -2.89 27.92
CA LEU A 50 -8.24 -3.50 28.37
C LEU A 50 -9.12 -2.54 29.18
N LYS A 51 -8.52 -1.51 29.82
CA LYS A 51 -9.27 -0.44 30.51
C LYS A 51 -10.08 0.44 29.54
N ASN A 52 -9.61 0.54 28.30
CA ASN A 52 -10.23 1.36 27.25
C ASN A 52 -11.15 0.53 26.33
N LEU A 53 -11.44 -0.72 26.71
CA LEU A 53 -12.36 -1.55 25.94
C LEU A 53 -13.75 -0.90 25.95
N PRO A 54 -14.42 -0.79 24.80
CA PRO A 54 -15.77 -0.22 24.75
C PRO A 54 -16.78 -1.12 25.47
N LYS A 55 -17.87 -0.54 25.91
CA LYS A 55 -18.98 -1.28 26.48
C LYS A 55 -19.64 -2.17 25.42
N PRO A 56 -20.33 -3.25 25.82
CA PRO A 56 -21.14 -4.04 24.89
C PRO A 56 -22.05 -3.17 24.00
N GLY A 57 -22.15 -3.50 22.73
CA GLY A 57 -22.89 -2.71 21.73
C GLY A 57 -22.16 -1.47 21.22
N LYS A 58 -20.87 -1.30 21.52
CA LYS A 58 -20.05 -0.16 21.12
C LYS A 58 -18.75 -0.60 20.42
N ALA A 59 -18.18 0.32 19.70
CA ALA A 59 -16.88 0.17 19.06
C ALA A 59 -15.95 1.33 19.43
N THR A 60 -14.65 1.14 19.23
CA THR A 60 -13.61 2.16 19.37
C THR A 60 -12.51 1.92 18.36
N SER A 61 -11.77 2.97 18.02
CA SER A 61 -10.60 2.86 17.15
C SER A 61 -9.34 2.58 17.98
N GLY A 62 -8.45 1.77 17.41
CA GLY A 62 -7.11 1.52 17.91
C GLY A 62 -6.12 1.45 16.78
N VAL A 63 -4.83 1.35 17.10
CA VAL A 63 -3.76 1.20 16.10
C VAL A 63 -2.94 -0.04 16.43
N ALA A 64 -2.75 -0.90 15.43
CA ALA A 64 -1.91 -2.08 15.55
C ALA A 64 -1.06 -2.24 14.28
N GLY A 65 0.26 -2.34 14.41
CA GLY A 65 1.17 -2.48 13.27
C GLY A 65 1.09 -1.36 12.23
N GLY A 66 0.69 -0.14 12.65
CA GLY A 66 0.47 1.00 11.75
C GLY A 66 -0.87 0.99 11.01
N LEU A 67 -1.75 0.02 11.29
CA LEU A 67 -3.09 -0.07 10.73
C LEU A 67 -4.12 0.48 11.71
N ALA A 68 -5.12 1.21 11.20
CA ALA A 68 -6.29 1.61 11.96
C ALA A 68 -7.23 0.40 12.12
N ILE A 69 -7.55 0.05 13.35
CA ILE A 69 -8.35 -1.13 13.72
C ILE A 69 -9.58 -0.69 14.51
N CYS A 70 -10.74 -1.09 14.03
CA CYS A 70 -11.98 -0.98 14.78
C CYS A 70 -12.10 -2.14 15.75
N ILE A 71 -12.16 -1.86 17.06
CA ILE A 71 -12.42 -2.83 18.11
C ILE A 71 -13.89 -2.71 18.49
N ALA A 72 -14.66 -3.74 18.17
CA ALA A 72 -16.09 -3.81 18.45
C ALA A 72 -16.35 -4.86 19.53
N VAL A 73 -17.24 -4.53 20.45
CA VAL A 73 -17.73 -5.47 21.47
C VAL A 73 -19.22 -5.70 21.20
N ASP A 74 -19.59 -6.95 20.93
CA ASP A 74 -20.99 -7.30 20.71
C ASP A 74 -21.81 -7.24 22.02
N GLU A 75 -23.11 -7.43 21.90
CA GLU A 75 -24.04 -7.40 23.03
C GLU A 75 -23.73 -8.53 24.03
N GLY A 76 -23.16 -9.64 23.58
CA GLY A 76 -22.72 -10.76 24.41
C GLY A 76 -21.35 -10.56 25.08
N GLY A 77 -20.68 -9.42 24.85
CA GLY A 77 -19.37 -9.11 25.42
C GLY A 77 -18.19 -9.71 24.69
N SER A 78 -18.41 -10.36 23.53
CA SER A 78 -17.33 -10.86 22.68
C SER A 78 -16.66 -9.71 21.95
N VAL A 79 -15.31 -9.78 21.86
CA VAL A 79 -14.49 -8.72 21.26
C VAL A 79 -14.07 -9.12 19.86
N TYR A 80 -14.24 -8.22 18.90
CA TYR A 80 -13.87 -8.40 17.51
C TYR A 80 -12.97 -7.27 17.05
N ALA A 81 -12.09 -7.54 16.08
CA ALA A 81 -11.24 -6.53 15.45
C ALA A 81 -11.46 -6.55 13.95
N LEU A 82 -11.78 -5.40 13.38
CA LEU A 82 -11.98 -5.20 11.95
C LEU A 82 -11.14 -4.02 11.46
N GLY A 83 -10.95 -3.91 10.14
CA GLY A 83 -10.36 -2.69 9.57
C GLY A 83 -11.23 -1.47 9.84
N ASP A 84 -10.62 -0.37 10.30
CA ASP A 84 -11.34 0.86 10.64
C ASP A 84 -11.57 1.78 9.43
N LYS A 85 -11.58 1.20 8.23
CA LYS A 85 -11.92 1.91 6.98
C LYS A 85 -13.06 1.20 6.29
N CYS A 86 -14.21 1.88 6.26
CA CYS A 86 -15.43 1.36 5.66
C CYS A 86 -15.47 1.65 4.16
N PRO A 87 -15.56 0.64 3.27
CA PRO A 87 -15.75 0.88 1.86
C PRO A 87 -17.17 1.44 1.58
N PRO A 88 -17.39 2.23 0.50
CA PRO A 88 -16.38 2.64 -0.50
C PRO A 88 -15.63 3.92 -0.14
N VAL A 89 -16.09 4.71 0.82
CA VAL A 89 -15.59 6.07 1.11
C VAL A 89 -14.48 6.14 2.17
N GLY A 90 -14.20 5.03 2.86
CA GLY A 90 -13.11 4.98 3.84
C GLY A 90 -13.43 5.64 5.19
N GLN A 91 -14.70 5.79 5.55
CA GLN A 91 -15.11 6.31 6.85
C GLN A 91 -14.70 5.39 8.00
N PRO A 92 -14.40 5.95 9.20
CA PRO A 92 -14.09 5.13 10.36
C PRO A 92 -15.28 4.29 10.80
N LEU A 93 -15.12 2.96 10.77
CA LEU A 93 -16.14 2.02 11.18
C LEU A 93 -16.35 2.02 12.70
N SER A 94 -15.34 2.44 13.46
CA SER A 94 -15.37 2.56 14.92
C SER A 94 -16.43 3.52 15.48
N PHE A 95 -16.97 4.43 14.65
CA PHE A 95 -18.12 5.28 15.02
C PHE A 95 -19.46 4.59 14.78
N GLY A 96 -19.44 3.40 14.21
CA GLY A 96 -20.63 2.63 13.90
C GLY A 96 -21.33 2.07 15.13
N LYS A 97 -22.58 1.64 14.92
CA LYS A 97 -23.40 0.98 15.93
C LYS A 97 -23.22 -0.53 15.84
N VAL A 98 -22.89 -1.16 16.95
CA VAL A 98 -22.80 -2.62 17.05
C VAL A 98 -24.13 -3.18 17.54
N SER A 99 -24.68 -4.14 16.81
CA SER A 99 -25.90 -4.85 17.21
C SER A 99 -26.00 -6.21 16.50
N GLN A 100 -26.53 -7.21 17.20
CA GLN A 100 -26.83 -8.54 16.64
C GLN A 100 -25.67 -9.16 15.83
N GLY A 101 -24.41 -9.06 16.34
CA GLY A 101 -23.24 -9.63 15.68
C GLY A 101 -22.80 -8.89 14.41
N THR A 102 -23.33 -7.68 14.19
CA THR A 102 -22.96 -6.80 13.07
C THR A 102 -22.53 -5.43 13.58
N ILE A 103 -21.77 -4.69 12.76
CA ILE A 103 -21.48 -3.28 12.94
C ILE A 103 -22.00 -2.50 11.74
N GLU A 104 -22.74 -1.43 12.00
CA GLU A 104 -23.35 -0.58 10.97
C GLU A 104 -22.49 0.67 10.74
N ASP A 105 -22.15 0.92 9.46
CA ASP A 105 -21.47 2.15 9.03
C ASP A 105 -22.33 3.38 9.36
N PRO A 106 -21.77 4.38 10.08
CA PRO A 106 -22.53 5.55 10.51
C PRO A 106 -23.00 6.45 9.37
N VAL A 107 -22.39 6.38 8.18
CA VAL A 107 -22.66 7.27 7.05
C VAL A 107 -23.55 6.62 5.99
N LEU A 108 -23.17 5.42 5.56
CA LEU A 108 -23.82 4.72 4.45
C LEU A 108 -24.82 3.66 4.90
N GLY A 109 -24.83 3.32 6.20
CA GLY A 109 -25.76 2.35 6.80
C GLY A 109 -25.47 0.89 6.41
N THR A 110 -24.34 0.62 5.77
CA THR A 110 -23.91 -0.76 5.45
C THR A 110 -23.60 -1.51 6.73
N LYS A 111 -24.11 -2.73 6.86
CA LYS A 111 -23.82 -3.59 8.00
C LYS A 111 -22.74 -4.60 7.62
N PHE A 112 -21.78 -4.78 8.52
CA PHE A 112 -20.72 -5.77 8.37
C PHE A 112 -20.79 -6.80 9.50
N ASN A 113 -20.66 -8.06 9.14
CA ASN A 113 -20.60 -9.13 10.13
C ASN A 113 -19.30 -9.04 10.94
N LEU A 114 -19.39 -9.06 12.26
CA LEU A 114 -18.24 -8.89 13.15
C LEU A 114 -17.21 -10.03 13.03
N LYS A 115 -17.63 -11.24 12.67
CA LYS A 115 -16.74 -12.41 12.56
C LYS A 115 -16.04 -12.48 11.21
N THR A 116 -16.77 -12.18 10.13
CA THR A 116 -16.29 -12.41 8.76
C THR A 116 -15.92 -11.13 8.03
N GLY A 117 -16.36 -9.96 8.51
CA GLY A 117 -16.20 -8.69 7.83
C GLY A 117 -17.04 -8.54 6.56
N ALA A 118 -17.82 -9.56 6.21
CA ALA A 118 -18.66 -9.53 5.02
C ALA A 118 -19.85 -8.58 5.20
N VAL A 119 -20.33 -8.02 4.09
CA VAL A 119 -21.55 -7.22 4.05
C VAL A 119 -22.75 -8.08 4.47
N SER A 120 -23.55 -7.58 5.38
CA SER A 120 -24.75 -8.22 5.90
C SER A 120 -25.97 -7.36 5.58
N GLY A 121 -26.79 -7.78 4.64
CA GLY A 121 -27.95 -7.04 4.19
C GLY A 121 -27.69 -6.09 3.02
N ALA A 122 -28.35 -4.94 3.02
CA ALA A 122 -28.28 -3.98 1.92
C ALA A 122 -26.94 -3.24 1.89
N TRP A 123 -26.40 -3.09 0.69
CA TRP A 123 -25.20 -2.27 0.43
C TRP A 123 -25.58 -0.80 0.32
N CYS A 124 -24.94 0.04 1.11
CA CYS A 124 -25.11 1.50 1.13
C CYS A 124 -26.59 1.97 1.15
N PRO A 125 -27.42 1.49 2.11
CA PRO A 125 -28.87 1.78 2.06
C PRO A 125 -29.23 3.21 2.44
N ALA A 126 -28.36 3.97 3.13
CA ALA A 126 -28.65 5.26 3.70
C ALA A 126 -28.20 6.44 2.81
N GLY A 127 -29.01 7.49 2.76
CA GLY A 127 -28.68 8.79 2.16
C GLY A 127 -28.18 8.72 0.72
N ILE A 128 -27.05 9.38 0.48
CA ILE A 128 -26.32 9.36 -0.81
C ILE A 128 -25.73 7.98 -1.11
N GLY A 129 -25.70 7.09 -0.11
CA GLY A 129 -25.21 5.72 -0.26
C GLY A 129 -25.94 4.93 -1.33
N LYS A 130 -27.23 5.19 -1.56
CA LYS A 130 -28.00 4.55 -2.63
C LYS A 130 -27.43 4.85 -4.03
N LEU A 131 -26.93 6.06 -4.24
CA LEU A 131 -26.26 6.43 -5.48
C LEU A 131 -24.87 5.79 -5.58
N LEU A 132 -24.10 5.84 -4.49
CA LEU A 132 -22.78 5.23 -4.42
C LEU A 132 -22.83 3.70 -4.50
N GLY A 133 -23.85 3.08 -3.90
CA GLY A 133 -24.06 1.63 -3.94
C GLY A 133 -24.28 1.07 -5.34
N GLY A 134 -24.78 1.89 -6.26
CA GLY A 134 -24.89 1.53 -7.68
C GLY A 134 -23.60 1.71 -8.47
N LEU A 135 -22.64 2.46 -7.92
CA LEU A 135 -21.36 2.76 -8.59
C LEU A 135 -20.21 1.84 -8.15
N PHE A 136 -20.29 1.28 -6.95
CA PHE A 136 -19.26 0.43 -6.36
C PHE A 136 -19.81 -0.93 -5.98
N ASP A 137 -19.06 -1.98 -6.29
CA ASP A 137 -19.40 -3.34 -5.87
C ASP A 137 -19.30 -3.48 -4.34
N PRO A 138 -20.18 -4.32 -3.74
CA PRO A 138 -20.12 -4.62 -2.32
C PRO A 138 -18.75 -5.18 -1.90
N ALA A 139 -18.08 -4.50 -0.99
CA ALA A 139 -16.79 -4.92 -0.45
C ALA A 139 -16.87 -5.07 1.06
N GLY A 140 -16.33 -6.17 1.59
CA GLY A 140 -16.22 -6.39 3.02
C GLY A 140 -15.04 -5.63 3.65
N VAL A 141 -14.96 -5.67 4.97
CA VAL A 141 -13.82 -5.16 5.74
C VAL A 141 -12.95 -6.31 6.24
N PRO A 142 -11.62 -6.17 6.32
CA PRO A 142 -10.75 -7.20 6.84
C PRO A 142 -11.02 -7.43 8.32
N THR A 143 -10.90 -8.68 8.78
CA THR A 143 -11.02 -9.06 10.18
C THR A 143 -9.68 -9.57 10.70
N PHE A 144 -9.45 -9.39 12.00
CA PHE A 144 -8.19 -9.72 12.66
C PHE A 144 -8.45 -10.58 13.91
N SER A 145 -7.57 -11.55 14.14
CA SER A 145 -7.64 -12.35 15.37
C SER A 145 -7.24 -11.50 16.58
N VAL A 146 -7.98 -11.67 17.67
CA VAL A 146 -7.73 -10.94 18.91
C VAL A 146 -7.41 -11.89 20.06
N LYS A 147 -6.56 -11.45 20.98
CA LYS A 147 -6.32 -12.12 22.28
C LYS A 147 -6.09 -11.09 23.36
N LYS A 148 -6.53 -11.39 24.58
CA LYS A 148 -6.21 -10.60 25.78
C LYS A 148 -4.87 -11.08 26.33
N GLN A 149 -3.92 -10.17 26.54
CA GLN A 149 -2.62 -10.50 27.13
C GLN A 149 -2.17 -9.40 28.10
N GLY A 150 -2.03 -9.75 29.36
CA GLY A 150 -1.74 -8.76 30.40
C GLY A 150 -2.81 -7.68 30.48
N ALA A 151 -2.39 -6.43 30.39
CA ALA A 151 -3.28 -5.26 30.44
C ALA A 151 -3.80 -4.82 29.06
N ASN A 152 -3.39 -5.51 27.97
CA ASN A 152 -3.67 -5.08 26.61
C ASN A 152 -4.50 -6.10 25.82
N LEU A 153 -5.30 -5.58 24.91
CA LEU A 153 -5.88 -6.34 23.81
C LEU A 153 -4.86 -6.38 22.67
N MET A 154 -4.45 -7.59 22.32
CA MET A 154 -3.52 -7.84 21.21
C MET A 154 -4.30 -8.19 19.96
N VAL A 155 -3.87 -7.67 18.84
CA VAL A 155 -4.45 -7.94 17.51
C VAL A 155 -3.38 -8.53 16.60
N GLN A 156 -3.73 -9.60 15.88
CA GLN A 156 -2.83 -10.22 14.91
C GLN A 156 -2.89 -9.47 13.60
N VAL A 157 -1.79 -8.82 13.25
CA VAL A 157 -1.66 -8.06 12.00
C VAL A 157 -0.38 -8.43 11.27
N ASP A 158 -0.34 -8.14 9.99
CA ASP A 158 0.90 -8.20 9.22
C ASP A 158 1.74 -6.95 9.54
N VAL A 159 2.79 -7.13 10.33
CA VAL A 159 3.69 -6.04 10.73
C VAL A 159 4.54 -5.50 9.59
N ASN A 160 4.61 -6.23 8.47
CA ASN A 160 5.32 -5.81 7.28
C ASN A 160 4.40 -5.15 6.25
N ALA A 161 3.08 -5.12 6.46
CA ALA A 161 2.10 -4.61 5.49
C ALA A 161 2.42 -3.19 5.02
N LYS A 162 2.77 -2.29 5.95
CA LYS A 162 3.14 -0.92 5.63
C LYS A 162 4.41 -0.85 4.78
N ALA A 163 5.46 -1.54 5.20
CA ALA A 163 6.74 -1.55 4.48
C ALA A 163 6.61 -2.20 3.10
N ALA A 164 5.81 -3.27 2.97
CA ALA A 164 5.52 -3.90 1.69
C ALA A 164 4.72 -2.98 0.76
N PHE A 165 3.75 -2.24 1.29
CA PHE A 165 3.01 -1.23 0.53
C PHE A 165 3.93 -0.11 0.04
N GLU A 166 4.75 0.46 0.93
CA GLU A 166 5.70 1.52 0.59
C GLU A 166 6.71 1.05 -0.46
N GLN A 167 7.24 -0.16 -0.33
CA GLN A 167 8.15 -0.73 -1.32
C GLN A 167 7.50 -0.84 -2.71
N ASN A 168 6.26 -1.34 -2.78
CA ASN A 168 5.54 -1.48 -4.04
C ASN A 168 5.18 -0.10 -4.63
N TYR A 169 4.78 0.86 -3.80
CA TYR A 169 4.45 2.21 -4.21
C TYR A 169 5.65 2.93 -4.82
N TRP A 170 6.80 2.90 -4.14
CA TRP A 170 8.02 3.55 -4.61
C TRP A 170 8.61 2.87 -5.84
N SER A 171 8.57 1.53 -5.92
CA SER A 171 9.02 0.83 -7.12
C SER A 171 8.16 1.19 -8.34
N GLY A 172 6.84 1.30 -8.19
CA GLY A 172 5.94 1.75 -9.25
C GLY A 172 6.23 3.19 -9.69
N MET A 173 6.51 4.09 -8.74
CA MET A 173 6.84 5.48 -9.03
C MET A 173 8.20 5.63 -9.74
N LEU A 174 9.20 4.87 -9.33
CA LEU A 174 10.51 4.84 -9.97
C LEU A 174 10.43 4.26 -11.39
N ASP A 175 9.61 3.25 -11.60
CA ASP A 175 9.34 2.72 -12.94
C ASP A 175 8.66 3.74 -13.84
N ALA A 176 7.74 4.54 -13.32
CA ALA A 176 7.10 5.63 -14.05
C ALA A 176 8.09 6.72 -14.50
N GLN A 177 9.11 7.00 -13.68
CA GLN A 177 10.12 8.03 -13.95
C GLN A 177 11.31 7.52 -14.77
N GLY A 178 11.69 6.25 -14.65
CA GLY A 178 12.94 5.73 -15.20
C GLY A 178 12.81 4.63 -16.23
N LYS A 179 11.71 3.91 -16.25
CA LYS A 179 11.49 2.79 -17.16
C LYS A 179 10.15 2.98 -17.87
N ALA A 180 10.20 3.50 -19.06
CA ALA A 180 9.03 3.62 -19.92
C ALA A 180 8.55 2.23 -20.41
N ASN A 181 8.23 1.32 -19.50
CA ASN A 181 7.66 0.01 -19.84
C ASN A 181 6.14 0.05 -20.07
N GLY A 182 5.52 1.24 -19.92
CA GLY A 182 4.10 1.46 -20.14
C GLY A 182 3.16 0.77 -19.15
N LYS A 183 3.69 0.13 -18.13
CA LYS A 183 2.90 -0.53 -17.09
C LYS A 183 2.78 0.38 -15.87
N TYR A 184 1.86 1.32 -15.95
CA TYR A 184 1.58 2.26 -14.86
C TYR A 184 0.68 1.66 -13.75
N TYR A 185 0.10 0.46 -13.96
CA TYR A 185 -0.79 -0.21 -13.01
C TYR A 185 -0.74 -1.73 -13.21
#